data_c98352bb6f7c7a0f18f599dc95a972a7
#
_entry.id   c98352bb6f7c7a0f18f599dc95a972a7
#
_cell.length_a   1.000
_cell.length_b   1.000
_cell.length_c   1.000
_cell.angle_alpha   90.00
_cell.angle_beta   90.00
_cell.angle_gamma   90.00
#
_symmetry.space_group_name_H-M   'P 1'
#
loop_
_entity.id
_entity.type
_entity.pdbx_description
1 polymer ?
#
loop_
_entity_poly.entity_id
_entity_poly.type
_entity_poly.pdbx_seq_one_letter_code
_entity_poly.pdbx_strand_id
1 'polypeptide(L)'
;MSKCEIGVYYWSNWHTTAENDLKRGKGWTEWEYLKQAIPRFAGHQQPKKPIWGYLDDSKIETLQLQIDTAADHGIDSFIFDYGWYDDSDHPELIAFKNAPNTNRMKFGLMFCGDVPDDLDKFFINAIQWYFSRPNYWRINGALYYSVYEFHKFVRKLGSIEAVAQKFRQFREMIRQAGLGELHLVAVEWGLQAMHWQDLEGTPEDLIREVGIDAVTSYTWYHNTVPDWPAGPFRGWAEDAFACMDQIASKVSVPYYPHLTVGWDPSPRCMPNMPYVNGGPLQYHTLSGEFEVLVETYLSSIVKDDTPEELEWAARRVKKMAQKTNSPVITVYAWNEWTEGGHLEPDAQYGYGKLEALRNVFAEK
;
A
#
# COMPACT_ATOMS: atom_id res chain seq x y z
N MET A 1 -25.79 -8.90 6.89
CA MET A 1 -24.73 -7.87 6.73
C MET A 1 -23.93 -8.26 5.49
N SER A 2 -23.58 -7.32 4.63
CA SER A 2 -22.66 -7.61 3.52
C SER A 2 -21.33 -8.10 4.11
N LYS A 3 -20.67 -9.05 3.44
CA LYS A 3 -19.32 -9.51 3.81
C LYS A 3 -18.37 -8.31 3.80
N CYS A 4 -17.57 -8.15 4.85
CA CYS A 4 -16.46 -7.20 4.85
C CYS A 4 -15.32 -7.81 4.01
N GLU A 5 -14.89 -7.12 2.95
CA GLU A 5 -13.86 -7.60 2.04
C GLU A 5 -12.47 -7.13 2.48
N ILE A 6 -11.46 -7.95 2.22
CA ILE A 6 -10.07 -7.72 2.59
C ILE A 6 -9.30 -7.29 1.36
N GLY A 7 -8.88 -6.01 1.33
CA GLY A 7 -8.00 -5.46 0.29
C GLY A 7 -6.56 -5.34 0.80
N VAL A 8 -5.61 -5.96 0.11
CA VAL A 8 -4.21 -5.96 0.51
C VAL A 8 -3.39 -5.12 -0.46
N TYR A 9 -2.61 -4.16 0.04
CA TYR A 9 -1.74 -3.33 -0.78
C TYR A 9 -0.65 -4.17 -1.44
N TYR A 10 -0.40 -3.87 -2.71
CA TYR A 10 0.58 -4.56 -3.55
C TYR A 10 1.60 -3.57 -4.08
N TRP A 11 2.84 -3.70 -3.61
CA TRP A 11 3.98 -2.91 -4.07
C TRP A 11 4.53 -3.46 -5.39
N SER A 12 4.76 -2.60 -6.37
CA SER A 12 5.01 -2.96 -7.77
C SER A 12 6.43 -2.63 -8.24
N ASN A 13 7.47 -3.10 -7.55
CA ASN A 13 8.87 -2.79 -7.91
C ASN A 13 9.82 -4.00 -7.86
N TRP A 14 9.27 -5.22 -8.08
CA TRP A 14 10.02 -6.47 -7.97
C TRP A 14 10.54 -7.00 -9.32
N HIS A 15 10.35 -6.22 -10.40
CA HIS A 15 10.86 -6.45 -11.74
C HIS A 15 11.80 -5.33 -12.18
N THR A 16 12.53 -5.56 -13.28
CA THR A 16 13.40 -4.53 -13.86
C THR A 16 12.59 -3.51 -14.64
N THR A 17 12.95 -2.24 -14.51
CA THR A 17 12.36 -1.15 -15.31
C THR A 17 13.46 -0.31 -15.95
N ALA A 18 13.15 0.36 -17.05
CA ALA A 18 14.10 1.28 -17.69
C ALA A 18 14.52 2.42 -16.76
N GLU A 19 13.62 2.86 -15.91
CA GLU A 19 13.89 3.90 -14.92
C GLU A 19 14.85 3.41 -13.82
N ASN A 20 14.61 2.22 -13.28
CA ASN A 20 15.50 1.59 -12.30
C ASN A 20 16.88 1.30 -12.90
N ASP A 21 16.93 0.79 -14.14
CA ASP A 21 18.18 0.56 -14.87
C ASP A 21 19.00 1.85 -15.02
N LEU A 22 18.33 2.95 -15.32
CA LEU A 22 18.97 4.27 -15.44
C LEU A 22 19.48 4.81 -14.12
N LYS A 23 18.65 4.72 -13.07
CA LYS A 23 18.94 5.33 -11.76
C LYS A 23 19.85 4.45 -10.88
N ARG A 24 19.79 3.13 -11.01
CA ARG A 24 20.36 2.18 -10.04
C ARG A 24 21.29 1.13 -10.67
N GLY A 25 21.35 1.10 -11.99
CA GLY A 25 22.17 0.13 -12.74
C GLY A 25 21.34 -0.99 -13.35
N LYS A 26 21.83 -1.51 -14.48
CA LYS A 26 21.14 -2.49 -15.31
C LYS A 26 20.77 -3.77 -14.53
N GLY A 27 19.50 -4.14 -14.62
CA GLY A 27 18.97 -5.36 -13.99
C GLY A 27 18.62 -5.19 -12.53
N TRP A 28 18.63 -3.96 -12.01
CA TRP A 28 18.27 -3.71 -10.62
C TRP A 28 16.77 -3.95 -10.38
N THR A 29 16.46 -4.56 -9.23
CA THR A 29 15.13 -4.69 -8.67
C THR A 29 15.20 -4.37 -7.18
N GLU A 30 14.09 -4.13 -6.52
CA GLU A 30 14.06 -3.83 -5.10
C GLU A 30 14.58 -4.99 -4.22
N TRP A 31 14.64 -6.21 -4.76
CA TRP A 31 15.28 -7.35 -4.11
C TRP A 31 16.74 -7.08 -3.72
N GLU A 32 17.44 -6.19 -4.42
CA GLU A 32 18.84 -5.87 -4.09
C GLU A 32 18.98 -5.23 -2.71
N TYR A 33 17.99 -4.45 -2.26
CA TYR A 33 17.96 -3.94 -0.89
C TYR A 33 17.82 -5.07 0.13
N LEU A 34 16.91 -6.01 -0.12
CA LEU A 34 16.69 -7.13 0.80
C LEU A 34 17.91 -8.06 0.87
N LYS A 35 18.55 -8.34 -0.27
CA LYS A 35 19.75 -9.20 -0.35
C LYS A 35 20.94 -8.64 0.42
N GLN A 36 21.10 -7.31 0.46
CA GLN A 36 22.19 -6.65 1.18
C GLN A 36 21.87 -6.31 2.64
N ALA A 37 20.62 -6.51 3.08
CA ALA A 37 20.22 -6.20 4.44
C ALA A 37 21.05 -6.98 5.46
N ILE A 38 21.36 -6.31 6.57
CA ILE A 38 22.13 -6.89 7.67
C ILE A 38 21.44 -6.64 9.01
N PRO A 39 21.66 -7.48 10.03
CA PRO A 39 21.25 -7.18 11.39
C PRO A 39 21.86 -5.87 11.88
N ARG A 40 21.06 -4.97 12.44
CA ARG A 40 21.49 -3.65 12.93
C ARG A 40 21.78 -3.62 14.43
N PHE A 41 21.27 -4.61 15.15
CA PHE A 41 21.46 -4.79 16.59
C PHE A 41 21.28 -6.27 16.96
N ALA A 42 21.64 -6.64 18.19
CA ALA A 42 21.53 -8.03 18.64
C ALA A 42 20.07 -8.52 18.61
N GLY A 43 19.83 -9.65 17.96
CA GLY A 43 18.49 -10.24 17.81
C GLY A 43 17.68 -9.72 16.61
N HIS A 44 18.19 -8.75 15.85
CA HIS A 44 17.53 -8.27 14.64
C HIS A 44 17.52 -9.34 13.53
N GLN A 45 16.35 -9.63 12.99
CA GLN A 45 16.13 -10.68 11.98
C GLN A 45 16.22 -10.11 10.55
N GLN A 46 17.45 -10.00 10.04
CA GLN A 46 17.75 -9.62 8.65
C GLN A 46 18.92 -10.45 8.10
N PRO A 47 19.00 -10.71 6.78
CA PRO A 47 17.95 -10.47 5.77
C PRO A 47 16.76 -11.43 5.91
N LYS A 48 15.55 -10.94 5.71
CA LYS A 48 14.36 -11.79 5.55
C LYS A 48 14.48 -12.57 4.23
N LYS A 49 14.01 -13.81 4.20
CA LYS A 49 14.18 -14.70 3.03
C LYS A 49 12.83 -15.18 2.52
N PRO A 50 12.43 -14.80 1.28
CA PRO A 50 11.24 -15.35 0.65
C PRO A 50 11.40 -16.87 0.42
N ILE A 51 10.37 -17.67 0.78
CA ILE A 51 10.36 -19.12 0.49
C ILE A 51 10.31 -19.37 -1.01
N TRP A 52 9.61 -18.54 -1.74
CA TRP A 52 9.48 -18.66 -3.20
C TRP A 52 10.69 -18.16 -3.97
N GLY A 53 11.71 -17.62 -3.26
CA GLY A 53 12.84 -16.92 -3.85
C GLY A 53 12.46 -15.49 -4.28
N TYR A 54 13.36 -14.84 -4.97
CA TYR A 54 13.25 -13.46 -5.43
C TYR A 54 12.47 -13.42 -6.75
N LEU A 55 11.14 -13.43 -6.64
CA LEU A 55 10.26 -13.52 -7.80
C LEU A 55 10.21 -12.19 -8.58
N ASP A 56 10.07 -12.31 -9.91
CA ASP A 56 9.82 -11.20 -10.83
C ASP A 56 8.30 -11.09 -11.03
N ASP A 57 7.69 -10.01 -10.54
CA ASP A 57 6.25 -9.79 -10.59
C ASP A 57 5.72 -9.36 -11.97
N SER A 58 6.60 -9.13 -12.94
CA SER A 58 6.21 -9.00 -14.35
C SER A 58 5.85 -10.34 -15.01
N LYS A 59 6.04 -11.47 -14.31
CA LYS A 59 5.79 -12.81 -14.86
C LYS A 59 4.40 -13.32 -14.49
N ILE A 60 3.72 -13.90 -15.45
CA ILE A 60 2.38 -14.49 -15.27
C ILE A 60 2.40 -15.58 -14.20
N GLU A 61 3.42 -16.41 -14.18
CA GLU A 61 3.58 -17.51 -13.23
C GLU A 61 3.70 -17.01 -11.79
N THR A 62 4.37 -15.87 -11.59
CA THR A 62 4.47 -15.21 -10.29
C THR A 62 3.10 -14.76 -9.82
N LEU A 63 2.37 -14.01 -10.64
CA LEU A 63 1.04 -13.52 -10.28
C LEU A 63 0.05 -14.69 -10.13
N GLN A 64 0.17 -15.76 -10.93
CA GLN A 64 -0.65 -16.96 -10.75
C GLN A 64 -0.44 -17.58 -9.35
N LEU A 65 0.81 -17.75 -8.92
CA LEU A 65 1.14 -18.26 -7.58
C LEU A 65 0.59 -17.36 -6.47
N GLN A 66 0.79 -16.05 -6.60
CA GLN A 66 0.34 -15.06 -5.61
C GLN A 66 -1.19 -15.02 -5.51
N ILE A 67 -1.90 -15.01 -6.64
CA ILE A 67 -3.37 -15.04 -6.70
C ILE A 67 -3.92 -16.29 -5.99
N ASP A 68 -3.41 -17.48 -6.34
CA ASP A 68 -3.87 -18.72 -5.71
C ASP A 68 -3.64 -18.69 -4.21
N THR A 69 -2.44 -18.29 -3.79
CA THR A 69 -2.10 -18.23 -2.37
C THR A 69 -2.96 -17.22 -1.62
N ALA A 70 -3.13 -16.01 -2.13
CA ALA A 70 -3.92 -14.98 -1.47
C ALA A 70 -5.41 -15.39 -1.36
N ALA A 71 -6.00 -15.90 -2.45
CA ALA A 71 -7.39 -16.35 -2.48
C ALA A 71 -7.63 -17.52 -1.53
N ASP A 72 -6.71 -18.49 -1.45
CA ASP A 72 -6.80 -19.64 -0.54
C ASP A 72 -6.72 -19.23 0.94
N HIS A 73 -6.24 -18.03 1.23
CA HIS A 73 -6.12 -17.48 2.58
C HIS A 73 -7.14 -16.36 2.91
N GLY A 74 -8.18 -16.22 2.07
CA GLY A 74 -9.32 -15.34 2.37
C GLY A 74 -9.09 -13.86 2.08
N ILE A 75 -8.10 -13.52 1.24
CA ILE A 75 -7.90 -12.18 0.68
C ILE A 75 -8.82 -12.02 -0.52
N ASP A 76 -9.57 -10.92 -0.59
CA ASP A 76 -10.56 -10.67 -1.63
C ASP A 76 -9.99 -9.85 -2.80
N SER A 77 -9.06 -8.94 -2.52
CA SER A 77 -8.54 -8.00 -3.52
C SER A 77 -7.07 -7.63 -3.27
N PHE A 78 -6.29 -7.51 -4.36
CA PHE A 78 -5.07 -6.72 -4.34
C PHE A 78 -5.38 -5.25 -4.64
N ILE A 79 -4.70 -4.32 -3.96
CA ILE A 79 -4.73 -2.89 -4.23
C ILE A 79 -3.36 -2.54 -4.77
N PHE A 80 -3.24 -2.45 -6.09
CA PHE A 80 -1.95 -2.18 -6.72
C PHE A 80 -1.57 -0.71 -6.60
N ASP A 81 -0.33 -0.45 -6.24
CA ASP A 81 0.27 0.87 -6.37
C ASP A 81 0.33 1.24 -7.86
N TYR A 82 -0.21 2.40 -8.21
CA TYR A 82 -0.44 2.83 -9.58
C TYR A 82 -0.07 4.30 -9.76
N GLY A 83 0.63 4.64 -10.84
CA GLY A 83 1.01 6.03 -11.12
C GLY A 83 2.52 6.28 -11.24
N TRP A 84 3.33 5.24 -11.08
CA TRP A 84 4.78 5.33 -11.23
C TRP A 84 5.26 5.40 -12.70
N TYR A 85 4.44 4.91 -13.63
CA TYR A 85 4.77 4.86 -15.06
C TYR A 85 3.78 5.73 -15.83
N ASP A 86 4.25 6.81 -16.44
CA ASP A 86 3.41 7.88 -17.00
C ASP A 86 2.41 7.42 -18.06
N ASP A 87 2.78 6.51 -18.96
CA ASP A 87 1.98 6.22 -20.16
C ASP A 87 1.93 4.74 -20.55
N SER A 88 2.48 3.85 -19.74
CA SER A 88 2.51 2.41 -20.04
C SER A 88 1.61 1.62 -19.11
N ASP A 89 1.09 0.52 -19.60
CA ASP A 89 0.45 -0.48 -18.75
C ASP A 89 1.53 -1.11 -17.83
N HIS A 90 1.25 -1.20 -16.56
CA HIS A 90 2.20 -1.70 -15.57
C HIS A 90 2.49 -3.18 -15.77
N PRO A 91 3.76 -3.63 -15.80
CA PRO A 91 4.13 -5.02 -16.10
C PRO A 91 3.46 -6.05 -15.17
N GLU A 92 3.38 -5.78 -13.86
CA GLU A 92 2.72 -6.62 -12.88
C GLU A 92 1.19 -6.67 -13.09
N LEU A 93 0.58 -5.55 -13.49
CA LEU A 93 -0.85 -5.52 -13.84
C LEU A 93 -1.12 -6.24 -15.16
N ILE A 94 -0.20 -6.18 -16.13
CA ILE A 94 -0.26 -6.99 -17.36
C ILE A 94 -0.21 -8.48 -16.97
N ALA A 95 0.74 -8.88 -16.13
CA ALA A 95 0.88 -10.27 -15.68
C ALA A 95 -0.37 -10.72 -14.91
N PHE A 96 -0.89 -9.90 -13.99
CA PHE A 96 -2.12 -10.18 -13.23
C PHE A 96 -3.33 -10.39 -14.16
N LYS A 97 -3.55 -9.46 -15.12
CA LYS A 97 -4.68 -9.54 -16.04
C LYS A 97 -4.64 -10.77 -16.95
N ASN A 98 -3.44 -11.29 -17.25
CA ASN A 98 -3.23 -12.44 -18.14
C ASN A 98 -3.01 -13.75 -17.36
N ALA A 99 -2.95 -13.74 -16.05
CA ALA A 99 -2.87 -14.94 -15.24
C ALA A 99 -4.14 -15.81 -15.44
N PRO A 100 -4.01 -17.14 -15.68
CA PRO A 100 -5.14 -18.02 -15.99
C PRO A 100 -6.17 -18.09 -14.86
N ASN A 101 -5.77 -17.78 -13.63
CA ASN A 101 -6.57 -17.77 -12.41
C ASN A 101 -6.96 -16.36 -11.94
N THR A 102 -6.79 -15.32 -12.76
CA THR A 102 -7.08 -13.91 -12.38
C THR A 102 -8.50 -13.71 -11.87
N ASN A 103 -9.47 -14.54 -12.28
CA ASN A 103 -10.85 -14.49 -11.83
C ASN A 103 -11.06 -14.93 -10.37
N ARG A 104 -10.05 -15.50 -9.71
CA ARG A 104 -10.07 -15.86 -8.28
C ARG A 104 -9.85 -14.65 -7.37
N MET A 105 -9.32 -13.56 -7.90
CA MET A 105 -8.94 -12.37 -7.14
C MET A 105 -9.53 -11.11 -7.78
N LYS A 106 -10.06 -10.22 -6.96
CA LYS A 106 -10.36 -8.85 -7.36
C LYS A 106 -9.09 -8.00 -7.34
N PHE A 107 -9.14 -6.84 -7.98
CA PHE A 107 -8.07 -5.84 -7.87
C PHE A 107 -8.62 -4.42 -7.91
N GLY A 108 -7.99 -3.55 -7.15
CA GLY A 108 -8.19 -2.11 -7.16
C GLY A 108 -6.87 -1.38 -7.44
N LEU A 109 -6.95 -0.09 -7.69
CA LEU A 109 -5.79 0.77 -7.90
C LEU A 109 -5.69 1.79 -6.77
N MET A 110 -4.47 2.05 -6.31
CA MET A 110 -4.12 3.17 -5.46
C MET A 110 -3.17 4.09 -6.20
N PHE A 111 -3.58 5.32 -6.48
CA PHE A 111 -2.67 6.31 -7.03
C PHE A 111 -1.58 6.63 -6.00
N CYS A 112 -0.34 6.35 -6.37
CA CYS A 112 0.85 6.63 -5.58
C CYS A 112 1.94 7.14 -6.54
N GLY A 113 2.54 8.29 -6.26
CA GLY A 113 3.56 8.90 -7.12
C GLY A 113 3.32 10.39 -7.37
N ASP A 114 4.01 10.91 -8.36
CA ASP A 114 3.83 12.30 -8.78
C ASP A 114 2.61 12.45 -9.70
N VAL A 115 1.90 13.56 -9.53
CA VAL A 115 0.69 13.82 -10.31
C VAL A 115 1.07 14.10 -11.77
N PRO A 116 0.58 13.30 -12.75
CA PRO A 116 0.91 13.46 -14.15
C PRO A 116 0.53 14.83 -14.71
N ASP A 117 1.28 15.31 -15.72
CA ASP A 117 0.94 16.54 -16.42
C ASP A 117 -0.36 16.39 -17.22
N ASP A 118 -0.59 15.23 -17.85
CA ASP A 118 -1.82 14.89 -18.56
C ASP A 118 -2.70 13.93 -17.75
N LEU A 119 -3.40 14.48 -16.77
CA LEU A 119 -4.35 13.73 -15.94
C LEU A 119 -5.51 13.12 -16.74
N ASP A 120 -5.94 13.76 -17.84
CA ASP A 120 -7.04 13.24 -18.64
C ASP A 120 -6.64 11.95 -19.34
N LYS A 121 -5.44 11.92 -19.93
CA LYS A 121 -4.87 10.72 -20.51
C LYS A 121 -4.67 9.62 -19.47
N PHE A 122 -4.17 9.98 -18.29
CA PHE A 122 -3.99 9.06 -17.18
C PHE A 122 -5.31 8.40 -16.75
N PHE A 123 -6.39 9.18 -16.62
CA PHE A 123 -7.72 8.66 -16.30
C PHE A 123 -8.32 7.80 -17.41
N ILE A 124 -8.12 8.18 -18.69
CA ILE A 124 -8.52 7.37 -19.85
C ILE A 124 -7.83 6.00 -19.80
N ASN A 125 -6.52 5.96 -19.52
CA ASN A 125 -5.76 4.72 -19.41
C ASN A 125 -6.31 3.83 -18.28
N ALA A 126 -6.59 4.39 -17.11
CA ALA A 126 -7.18 3.63 -16.00
C ALA A 126 -8.56 3.02 -16.38
N ILE A 127 -9.39 3.78 -17.09
CA ILE A 127 -10.71 3.32 -17.57
C ILE A 127 -10.55 2.19 -18.60
N GLN A 128 -9.68 2.38 -19.60
CA GLN A 128 -9.54 1.44 -20.72
C GLN A 128 -8.85 0.14 -20.29
N TRP A 129 -7.82 0.22 -19.47
CA TRP A 129 -6.97 -0.94 -19.17
C TRP A 129 -7.45 -1.74 -17.97
N TYR A 130 -8.14 -1.10 -17.02
CA TYR A 130 -8.43 -1.71 -15.73
C TYR A 130 -9.92 -1.70 -15.35
N PHE A 131 -10.60 -0.56 -15.34
CA PHE A 131 -11.95 -0.42 -14.79
C PHE A 131 -13.02 -1.23 -15.51
N SER A 132 -12.79 -1.53 -16.80
CA SER A 132 -13.66 -2.37 -17.62
C SER A 132 -13.54 -3.87 -17.32
N ARG A 133 -12.55 -4.28 -16.52
CA ARG A 133 -12.35 -5.68 -16.18
C ARG A 133 -13.43 -6.21 -15.25
N PRO A 134 -13.94 -7.43 -15.47
CA PRO A 134 -15.05 -7.98 -14.66
C PRO A 134 -14.67 -8.22 -13.19
N ASN A 135 -13.38 -8.42 -12.90
CA ASN A 135 -12.84 -8.60 -11.56
C ASN A 135 -12.25 -7.31 -10.96
N TYR A 136 -12.48 -6.13 -11.59
CA TYR A 136 -12.12 -4.88 -10.94
C TYR A 136 -12.95 -4.69 -9.66
N TRP A 137 -12.29 -4.30 -8.57
CA TRP A 137 -12.94 -4.25 -7.26
C TRP A 137 -13.99 -3.16 -7.18
N ARG A 138 -15.16 -3.53 -6.64
CA ARG A 138 -16.30 -2.62 -6.49
C ARG A 138 -16.83 -2.68 -5.07
N ILE A 139 -17.02 -1.51 -4.49
CA ILE A 139 -17.65 -1.34 -3.19
C ILE A 139 -19.08 -0.86 -3.41
N ASN A 140 -20.06 -1.67 -2.99
CA ASN A 140 -21.48 -1.40 -3.23
C ASN A 140 -21.82 -1.10 -4.72
N GLY A 141 -21.10 -1.74 -5.65
CA GLY A 141 -21.26 -1.56 -7.09
C GLY A 141 -20.44 -0.44 -7.72
N ALA A 142 -19.85 0.46 -6.94
CA ALA A 142 -18.97 1.52 -7.42
C ALA A 142 -17.51 1.07 -7.49
N LEU A 143 -16.77 1.55 -8.49
CA LEU A 143 -15.36 1.21 -8.74
C LEU A 143 -14.46 1.73 -7.61
N TYR A 144 -13.74 0.85 -6.93
CA TYR A 144 -12.77 1.27 -5.92
C TYR A 144 -11.58 1.99 -6.57
N TYR A 145 -11.23 3.13 -6.05
CA TYR A 145 -10.00 3.83 -6.41
C TYR A 145 -9.50 4.60 -5.19
N SER A 146 -8.25 4.44 -4.83
CA SER A 146 -7.67 5.18 -3.71
C SER A 146 -6.55 6.11 -4.16
N VAL A 147 -6.29 7.13 -3.36
CA VAL A 147 -5.21 8.09 -3.56
C VAL A 147 -4.38 8.19 -2.29
N TYR A 148 -3.08 7.93 -2.43
CA TYR A 148 -2.15 7.93 -1.32
C TYR A 148 -1.87 9.36 -0.80
N GLU A 149 -1.60 10.31 -1.69
CA GLU A 149 -1.19 11.67 -1.33
C GLU A 149 -2.03 12.75 -2.04
N PHE A 150 -3.27 12.97 -1.58
CA PHE A 150 -4.13 13.99 -2.17
C PHE A 150 -3.56 15.41 -2.14
N HIS A 151 -2.73 15.75 -1.15
CA HIS A 151 -2.07 17.06 -1.07
C HIS A 151 -1.20 17.35 -2.30
N LYS A 152 -0.63 16.32 -2.96
CA LYS A 152 0.12 16.49 -4.22
C LYS A 152 -0.78 16.98 -5.36
N PHE A 153 -2.03 16.52 -5.43
CA PHE A 153 -3.00 17.02 -6.41
C PHE A 153 -3.31 18.50 -6.17
N VAL A 154 -3.49 18.90 -4.90
CA VAL A 154 -3.75 20.31 -4.56
C VAL A 154 -2.55 21.19 -4.95
N ARG A 155 -1.33 20.76 -4.67
CA ARG A 155 -0.11 21.46 -5.10
C ARG A 155 0.02 21.57 -6.61
N LYS A 156 -0.24 20.48 -7.34
CA LYS A 156 -0.11 20.43 -8.81
C LYS A 156 -1.16 21.28 -9.50
N LEU A 157 -2.42 21.23 -9.04
CA LEU A 157 -3.54 21.92 -9.69
C LEU A 157 -3.82 23.30 -9.11
N GLY A 158 -3.20 23.65 -7.97
CA GLY A 158 -3.23 24.98 -7.37
C GLY A 158 -4.36 25.24 -6.38
N SER A 159 -5.41 24.41 -6.33
CA SER A 159 -6.49 24.56 -5.35
C SER A 159 -7.32 23.29 -5.17
N ILE A 160 -8.03 23.17 -4.04
CA ILE A 160 -9.03 22.12 -3.79
C ILE A 160 -10.13 22.11 -4.86
N GLU A 161 -10.62 23.29 -5.27
CA GLU A 161 -11.66 23.40 -6.31
C GLU A 161 -11.18 22.83 -7.65
N ALA A 162 -9.93 23.08 -8.05
CA ALA A 162 -9.36 22.50 -9.28
C ALA A 162 -9.26 20.97 -9.19
N VAL A 163 -8.88 20.42 -8.04
CA VAL A 163 -8.90 18.97 -7.78
C VAL A 163 -10.33 18.43 -7.88
N ALA A 164 -11.28 19.09 -7.22
CA ALA A 164 -12.69 18.69 -7.24
C ALA A 164 -13.24 18.68 -8.68
N GLN A 165 -12.90 19.68 -9.48
CA GLN A 165 -13.29 19.72 -10.89
C GLN A 165 -12.72 18.54 -11.69
N LYS A 166 -11.43 18.20 -11.49
CA LYS A 166 -10.80 17.05 -12.15
C LYS A 166 -11.44 15.72 -11.76
N PHE A 167 -11.74 15.51 -10.50
CA PHE A 167 -12.40 14.27 -10.07
C PHE A 167 -13.88 14.21 -10.47
N ARG A 168 -14.59 15.35 -10.59
CA ARG A 168 -15.92 15.39 -11.22
C ARG A 168 -15.86 14.96 -12.70
N GLN A 169 -14.87 15.47 -13.44
CA GLN A 169 -14.62 15.06 -14.83
C GLN A 169 -14.31 13.55 -14.93
N PHE A 170 -13.47 13.02 -14.05
CA PHE A 170 -13.15 11.60 -14.02
C PHE A 170 -14.38 10.73 -13.76
N ARG A 171 -15.23 11.10 -12.80
CA ARG A 171 -16.51 10.42 -12.56
C ARG A 171 -17.41 10.43 -13.79
N GLU A 172 -17.48 11.56 -14.49
CA GLU A 172 -18.27 11.67 -15.70
C GLU A 172 -17.72 10.78 -16.84
N MET A 173 -16.41 10.70 -17.02
CA MET A 173 -15.77 9.78 -17.99
C MET A 173 -16.11 8.32 -17.69
N ILE A 174 -16.11 7.92 -16.42
CA ILE A 174 -16.51 6.57 -15.97
C ILE A 174 -17.96 6.28 -16.31
N ARG A 175 -18.88 7.22 -16.06
CA ARG A 175 -20.32 7.08 -16.40
C ARG A 175 -20.52 6.98 -17.90
N GLN A 176 -19.85 7.81 -18.70
CA GLN A 176 -19.91 7.78 -20.17
C GLN A 176 -19.37 6.47 -20.74
N ALA A 177 -18.39 5.85 -20.07
CA ALA A 177 -17.91 4.50 -20.41
C ALA A 177 -18.89 3.38 -20.00
N GLY A 178 -20.02 3.71 -19.35
CA GLY A 178 -21.01 2.73 -18.88
C GLY A 178 -20.55 1.89 -17.69
N LEU A 179 -19.55 2.36 -16.94
CA LEU A 179 -18.91 1.59 -15.85
C LEU A 179 -19.52 1.87 -14.46
N GLY A 180 -20.50 2.78 -14.37
CA GLY A 180 -21.19 3.12 -13.13
C GLY A 180 -20.53 4.27 -12.37
N GLU A 181 -20.39 4.15 -11.05
CA GLU A 181 -19.87 5.19 -10.18
C GLU A 181 -18.46 4.86 -9.68
N LEU A 182 -17.72 5.90 -9.25
CA LEU A 182 -16.43 5.80 -8.58
C LEU A 182 -16.64 5.81 -7.06
N HIS A 183 -16.02 4.89 -6.36
CA HIS A 183 -15.84 4.88 -4.91
C HIS A 183 -14.42 5.35 -4.59
N LEU A 184 -14.28 6.61 -4.23
CA LEU A 184 -13.00 7.29 -4.04
C LEU A 184 -12.56 7.24 -2.58
N VAL A 185 -11.39 6.67 -2.32
CA VAL A 185 -10.84 6.51 -0.98
C VAL A 185 -9.57 7.35 -0.84
N ALA A 186 -9.44 8.09 0.25
CA ALA A 186 -8.20 8.78 0.60
C ALA A 186 -7.39 7.95 1.61
N VAL A 187 -6.08 7.85 1.40
CA VAL A 187 -5.17 7.41 2.44
C VAL A 187 -4.89 8.59 3.36
N GLU A 188 -5.05 8.38 4.67
CA GLU A 188 -4.99 9.43 5.69
C GLU A 188 -3.62 10.14 5.75
N TRP A 189 -2.52 9.47 5.34
CA TRP A 189 -1.20 10.08 5.23
C TRP A 189 -1.24 11.40 4.42
N GLY A 190 -1.88 11.37 3.26
CA GLY A 190 -2.02 12.58 2.43
C GLY A 190 -2.93 13.66 3.02
N LEU A 191 -3.64 13.37 4.11
CA LEU A 191 -4.53 14.28 4.83
C LEU A 191 -3.91 14.83 6.12
N GLN A 192 -2.67 14.41 6.49
CA GLN A 192 -2.04 14.87 7.71
C GLN A 192 -1.64 16.35 7.64
N ALA A 193 -1.81 17.05 8.75
CA ALA A 193 -1.58 18.50 8.84
C ALA A 193 -0.19 18.97 8.35
N MET A 194 0.84 18.12 8.52
CA MET A 194 2.21 18.43 8.07
C MET A 194 2.30 18.65 6.55
N HIS A 195 1.43 18.03 5.76
CA HIS A 195 1.40 18.17 4.31
C HIS A 195 0.60 19.38 3.83
N TRP A 196 -0.14 20.04 4.75
CA TRP A 196 -1.11 21.11 4.44
C TRP A 196 -0.68 22.49 4.92
N GLN A 197 0.53 22.63 5.50
CA GLN A 197 1.00 23.89 6.11
C GLN A 197 1.09 25.06 5.13
N ASP A 198 1.33 24.78 3.85
CA ASP A 198 1.52 25.73 2.75
C ASP A 198 0.36 25.68 1.72
N LEU A 199 -0.72 24.99 2.03
CA LEU A 199 -1.88 24.85 1.16
C LEU A 199 -3.07 25.65 1.72
N GLU A 200 -3.88 26.21 0.81
CA GLU A 200 -5.16 26.82 1.18
C GLU A 200 -6.24 25.76 1.40
N GLY A 201 -7.04 25.92 2.46
CA GLY A 201 -8.08 24.99 2.86
C GLY A 201 -7.59 23.92 3.83
N THR A 202 -8.45 22.96 4.09
CA THR A 202 -8.21 21.88 5.05
C THR A 202 -8.43 20.51 4.40
N PRO A 203 -7.89 19.43 4.99
CA PRO A 203 -8.23 18.06 4.57
C PRO A 203 -9.73 17.79 4.53
N GLU A 204 -10.50 18.36 5.46
CA GLU A 204 -11.97 18.20 5.49
C GLU A 204 -12.66 18.93 4.34
N ASP A 205 -12.17 20.10 3.93
CA ASP A 205 -12.64 20.78 2.72
C ASP A 205 -12.38 19.95 1.47
N LEU A 206 -11.21 19.32 1.37
CA LEU A 206 -10.89 18.40 0.29
C LEU A 206 -11.87 17.20 0.26
N ILE A 207 -12.07 16.54 1.41
CA ILE A 207 -13.00 15.40 1.51
C ILE A 207 -14.38 15.79 0.97
N ARG A 208 -14.91 16.92 1.41
CA ARG A 208 -16.23 17.40 1.04
C ARG A 208 -16.30 17.79 -0.44
N GLU A 209 -15.38 18.60 -0.93
CA GLU A 209 -15.46 19.21 -2.27
C GLU A 209 -15.11 18.23 -3.39
N VAL A 210 -14.13 17.34 -3.18
CA VAL A 210 -13.79 16.28 -4.13
C VAL A 210 -14.81 15.14 -4.09
N GLY A 211 -15.56 15.02 -2.98
CA GLY A 211 -16.50 13.95 -2.76
C GLY A 211 -15.76 12.62 -2.51
N ILE A 212 -14.85 12.61 -1.56
CA ILE A 212 -14.20 11.40 -1.10
C ILE A 212 -15.23 10.58 -0.32
N ASP A 213 -15.31 9.28 -0.63
CA ASP A 213 -16.34 8.38 -0.08
C ASP A 213 -15.91 7.72 1.22
N ALA A 214 -14.59 7.53 1.42
CA ALA A 214 -14.04 6.95 2.64
C ALA A 214 -12.57 7.35 2.85
N VAL A 215 -12.08 7.17 4.07
CA VAL A 215 -10.66 7.31 4.44
C VAL A 215 -10.15 5.97 4.96
N THR A 216 -8.89 5.66 4.70
CA THR A 216 -8.18 4.49 5.25
C THR A 216 -6.73 4.84 5.54
N SER A 217 -5.95 3.92 6.15
CA SER A 217 -4.51 4.06 6.32
C SER A 217 -3.73 3.16 5.35
N TYR A 218 -2.43 3.45 5.16
CA TYR A 218 -1.51 2.58 4.42
C TYR A 218 -0.67 1.72 5.38
N THR A 219 -0.02 2.34 6.35
CA THR A 219 0.71 1.67 7.42
C THR A 219 0.48 2.36 8.76
N TRP A 220 0.50 1.62 9.87
CA TRP A 220 0.41 2.21 11.20
C TRP A 220 1.58 3.16 11.49
N TYR A 221 2.73 2.95 10.84
CA TYR A 221 3.91 3.78 11.04
C TYR A 221 3.70 5.26 10.72
N HIS A 222 2.76 5.59 9.85
CA HIS A 222 2.41 6.99 9.55
C HIS A 222 1.88 7.76 10.76
N ASN A 223 1.33 7.08 11.75
CA ASN A 223 0.64 7.69 12.89
C ASN A 223 1.24 7.32 14.23
N THR A 224 1.88 6.15 14.32
CA THR A 224 2.42 5.59 15.55
C THR A 224 3.77 4.95 15.27
N VAL A 225 4.75 5.21 16.14
CA VAL A 225 6.13 4.76 15.95
C VAL A 225 6.47 3.75 17.04
N PRO A 226 6.97 2.54 16.70
CA PRO A 226 7.43 1.58 17.69
C PRO A 226 8.58 2.13 18.54
N ASP A 227 8.80 1.57 19.72
CA ASP A 227 9.95 1.93 20.56
C ASP A 227 11.28 1.66 19.85
N TRP A 228 12.25 2.55 20.08
CA TRP A 228 13.60 2.40 19.51
C TRP A 228 14.46 1.37 20.28
N PRO A 229 15.29 0.53 19.64
CA PRO A 229 15.37 0.30 18.18
C PRO A 229 14.29 -0.63 17.66
N ALA A 230 13.62 -1.39 18.53
CA ALA A 230 12.62 -2.38 18.17
C ALA A 230 11.56 -2.48 19.28
N GLY A 231 10.34 -2.04 18.96
CA GLY A 231 9.18 -2.15 19.84
C GLY A 231 8.39 -3.44 19.64
N PRO A 232 7.67 -3.95 20.67
CA PRO A 232 6.84 -5.14 20.52
C PRO A 232 5.61 -4.85 19.66
N PHE A 233 5.25 -5.80 18.76
CA PHE A 233 4.12 -5.67 17.85
C PHE A 233 2.80 -5.33 18.57
N ARG A 234 2.50 -6.02 19.66
CA ARG A 234 1.25 -5.83 20.40
C ARG A 234 1.09 -4.42 20.96
N GLY A 235 2.14 -3.84 21.56
CA GLY A 235 2.10 -2.48 22.08
C GLY A 235 1.86 -1.47 20.97
N TRP A 236 2.60 -1.61 19.86
CA TRP A 236 2.42 -0.76 18.69
C TRP A 236 1.02 -0.88 18.08
N ALA A 237 0.47 -2.10 18.02
CA ALA A 237 -0.89 -2.33 17.51
C ALA A 237 -1.95 -1.66 18.41
N GLU A 238 -1.80 -1.67 19.73
CA GLU A 238 -2.73 -1.00 20.66
C GLU A 238 -2.72 0.52 20.43
N ASP A 239 -1.55 1.12 20.26
CA ASP A 239 -1.42 2.55 19.94
C ASP A 239 -2.06 2.85 18.57
N ALA A 240 -1.85 1.99 17.58
CA ALA A 240 -2.46 2.13 16.26
C ALA A 240 -3.99 2.03 16.31
N PHE A 241 -4.56 1.13 17.10
CA PHE A 241 -6.01 1.04 17.26
C PHE A 241 -6.60 2.31 17.87
N ALA A 242 -5.94 2.86 18.91
CA ALA A 242 -6.35 4.13 19.51
C ALA A 242 -6.28 5.29 18.50
N CYS A 243 -5.24 5.31 17.67
CA CYS A 243 -5.08 6.29 16.60
C CYS A 243 -6.17 6.16 15.52
N MET A 244 -6.48 4.94 15.07
CA MET A 244 -7.55 4.70 14.09
C MET A 244 -8.92 5.18 14.62
N ASP A 245 -9.24 4.93 15.91
CA ASP A 245 -10.47 5.47 16.54
C ASP A 245 -10.47 7.01 16.54
N GLN A 246 -9.32 7.66 16.76
CA GLN A 246 -9.20 9.12 16.69
C GLN A 246 -9.40 9.66 15.28
N ILE A 247 -8.78 9.03 14.26
CA ILE A 247 -8.94 9.42 12.84
C ILE A 247 -10.41 9.27 12.44
N ALA A 248 -11.02 8.12 12.75
CA ALA A 248 -12.43 7.87 12.45
C ALA A 248 -13.39 8.88 13.10
N SER A 249 -13.00 9.47 14.25
CA SER A 249 -13.80 10.51 14.92
C SER A 249 -13.65 11.90 14.33
N LYS A 250 -12.61 12.15 13.54
CA LYS A 250 -12.27 13.47 12.98
C LYS A 250 -12.72 13.66 11.54
N VAL A 251 -12.87 12.58 10.78
CA VAL A 251 -13.27 12.65 9.36
C VAL A 251 -14.80 12.55 9.24
N SER A 252 -15.37 13.27 8.29
CA SER A 252 -16.84 13.30 8.05
C SER A 252 -17.35 12.10 7.24
N VAL A 253 -16.46 11.27 6.72
CA VAL A 253 -16.78 10.07 5.93
C VAL A 253 -16.36 8.80 6.66
N PRO A 254 -16.87 7.61 6.27
CA PRO A 254 -16.45 6.34 6.86
C PRO A 254 -14.94 6.15 6.85
N TYR A 255 -14.38 5.69 7.98
CA TYR A 255 -13.01 5.21 8.05
C TYR A 255 -13.00 3.69 7.90
N TYR A 256 -12.23 3.17 6.93
CA TYR A 256 -12.00 1.74 6.75
C TYR A 256 -10.86 1.28 7.63
N PRO A 257 -11.12 0.37 8.58
CA PRO A 257 -10.07 -0.13 9.47
C PRO A 257 -8.91 -0.76 8.71
N HIS A 258 -7.71 -0.56 9.24
CA HIS A 258 -6.47 -0.96 8.60
C HIS A 258 -5.67 -1.91 9.49
N LEU A 259 -5.02 -2.92 8.88
CA LEU A 259 -4.12 -3.86 9.54
C LEU A 259 -2.71 -3.74 8.95
N THR A 260 -1.70 -3.53 9.79
CA THR A 260 -0.28 -3.60 9.40
C THR A 260 0.31 -4.91 9.90
N VAL A 261 1.02 -5.65 9.03
CA VAL A 261 1.51 -7.01 9.34
C VAL A 261 2.96 -7.05 9.82
N GLY A 262 3.64 -5.92 9.83
CA GLY A 262 5.02 -5.75 10.27
C GLY A 262 5.58 -4.41 9.81
N TRP A 263 6.73 -4.00 10.37
CA TRP A 263 7.46 -2.80 9.96
C TRP A 263 8.94 -2.95 10.27
N ASP A 264 9.77 -2.97 9.23
CA ASP A 264 11.22 -2.99 9.32
C ASP A 264 11.85 -2.44 8.03
N PRO A 265 12.05 -1.12 7.90
CA PRO A 265 12.62 -0.50 6.70
C PRO A 265 14.16 -0.57 6.66
N SER A 266 14.79 -1.30 7.55
CA SER A 266 16.25 -1.43 7.62
C SER A 266 16.92 -1.99 6.35
N PRO A 267 16.26 -2.79 5.49
CA PRO A 267 16.83 -3.19 4.20
C PRO A 267 17.16 -1.99 3.28
N ARG A 268 16.41 -0.90 3.38
CA ARG A 268 16.69 0.34 2.63
C ARG A 268 17.87 1.15 3.18
N CYS A 269 18.37 0.80 4.39
CA CYS A 269 19.52 1.45 4.98
C CYS A 269 20.83 0.82 4.47
N MET A 270 21.78 1.66 4.04
CA MET A 270 23.12 1.20 3.60
C MET A 270 23.79 0.37 4.69
N PRO A 271 24.37 -0.81 4.36
CA PRO A 271 24.98 -1.71 5.37
C PRO A 271 26.08 -1.07 6.23
N ASN A 272 26.84 -0.14 5.66
CA ASN A 272 27.95 0.55 6.33
C ASN A 272 27.54 1.76 7.15
N MET A 273 26.25 2.13 7.17
CA MET A 273 25.78 3.27 7.95
C MET A 273 25.45 2.90 9.38
N PRO A 274 25.78 3.79 10.35
CA PRO A 274 25.32 3.63 11.73
C PRO A 274 23.80 3.64 11.81
N TYR A 275 23.22 2.69 12.51
CA TYR A 275 21.79 2.65 12.82
C TYR A 275 21.57 3.41 14.14
N VAL A 276 21.23 4.70 14.04
CA VAL A 276 21.09 5.62 15.19
C VAL A 276 19.73 6.32 15.17
N ASN A 277 19.13 6.47 16.35
CA ASN A 277 17.84 7.13 16.49
C ASN A 277 17.92 8.62 16.10
N GLY A 278 16.97 9.07 15.29
CA GLY A 278 16.87 10.47 14.88
C GLY A 278 18.01 10.94 13.96
N GLY A 279 18.75 9.99 13.38
CA GLY A 279 19.72 10.30 12.34
C GLY A 279 19.05 10.98 11.14
N PRO A 280 19.72 11.95 10.49
CA PRO A 280 19.16 12.59 9.31
C PRO A 280 18.91 11.57 8.21
N LEU A 281 17.84 11.77 7.44
CA LEU A 281 17.68 11.11 6.15
C LEU A 281 18.95 11.37 5.35
N GLN A 282 19.72 10.33 5.08
CA GLN A 282 20.98 10.47 4.35
C GLN A 282 20.76 9.88 2.96
N TYR A 283 20.97 10.73 1.98
CA TYR A 283 20.97 10.32 0.58
C TYR A 283 22.37 9.84 0.21
N HIS A 284 22.50 8.65 -0.38
CA HIS A 284 23.76 8.06 -0.78
C HIS A 284 23.83 7.82 -2.27
N THR A 285 24.99 8.07 -2.84
CA THR A 285 25.35 7.72 -4.20
C THR A 285 25.78 6.24 -4.24
N LEU A 286 25.08 5.40 -4.96
CA LEU A 286 25.37 3.96 -5.06
C LEU A 286 26.42 3.60 -6.12
N SER A 287 26.69 4.48 -7.08
CA SER A 287 27.73 4.29 -8.10
C SER A 287 28.43 5.60 -8.43
N GLY A 288 29.71 5.52 -8.82
CA GLY A 288 30.53 6.67 -9.19
C GLY A 288 30.13 7.35 -10.51
N GLU A 289 29.16 6.83 -11.25
CA GLU A 289 28.70 7.37 -12.54
C GLU A 289 27.32 8.03 -12.45
N PHE A 290 26.49 7.67 -11.45
CA PHE A 290 25.16 8.24 -11.26
C PHE A 290 24.94 8.58 -9.79
N GLU A 291 24.52 9.80 -9.51
CA GLU A 291 24.03 10.19 -8.18
C GLU A 291 22.66 9.53 -7.96
N VAL A 292 22.65 8.34 -7.36
CA VAL A 292 21.42 7.73 -6.89
C VAL A 292 21.21 8.14 -5.45
N LEU A 293 20.26 9.02 -5.24
CA LEU A 293 19.79 9.37 -3.91
C LEU A 293 19.00 8.17 -3.35
N VAL A 294 19.62 7.44 -2.43
CA VAL A 294 18.94 6.39 -1.68
C VAL A 294 18.41 7.00 -0.40
N GLU A 295 17.11 7.04 -0.29
CA GLU A 295 16.45 7.46 0.95
C GLU A 295 16.73 6.41 2.02
N THR A 296 17.46 6.77 3.07
CA THR A 296 17.74 5.89 4.19
C THR A 296 16.72 6.11 5.29
N TYR A 297 15.84 5.14 5.49
CA TYR A 297 14.88 5.15 6.58
C TYR A 297 15.54 4.68 7.88
N LEU A 298 16.05 5.62 8.67
CA LEU A 298 16.47 5.35 10.04
C LEU A 298 15.26 5.41 10.96
N SER A 299 14.49 4.35 11.00
CA SER A 299 13.32 4.26 11.86
C SER A 299 13.43 3.10 12.83
N SER A 300 12.68 3.17 13.94
CA SER A 300 12.44 2.01 14.78
C SER A 300 11.69 0.93 13.99
N ILE A 301 11.92 -0.31 14.36
CA ILE A 301 11.25 -1.46 13.76
C ILE A 301 10.28 -2.10 14.74
N VAL A 302 9.40 -2.93 14.24
CA VAL A 302 8.59 -3.81 15.06
C VAL A 302 9.26 -5.17 15.23
N LYS A 303 9.19 -5.73 16.42
CA LYS A 303 9.60 -7.11 16.74
C LYS A 303 8.41 -7.91 17.24
N ASP A 304 8.57 -9.22 17.28
CA ASP A 304 7.55 -10.16 17.76
C ASP A 304 6.24 -10.10 16.92
N ASP A 305 6.37 -9.75 15.62
CA ASP A 305 5.29 -9.76 14.62
C ASP A 305 4.92 -11.18 14.18
N THR A 306 4.69 -12.05 15.20
CA THR A 306 4.40 -13.47 14.98
C THR A 306 3.01 -13.68 14.38
N PRO A 307 2.74 -14.86 13.76
CA PRO A 307 1.40 -15.20 13.30
C PRO A 307 0.31 -15.06 14.37
N GLU A 308 0.60 -15.42 15.63
CA GLU A 308 -0.35 -15.33 16.74
C GLU A 308 -0.67 -13.87 17.10
N GLU A 309 0.33 -13.00 17.11
CA GLU A 309 0.15 -11.57 17.36
C GLU A 309 -0.63 -10.91 16.20
N LEU A 310 -0.34 -11.32 14.97
CA LEU A 310 -1.09 -10.86 13.80
C LEU A 310 -2.56 -11.34 13.84
N GLU A 311 -2.81 -12.60 14.21
CA GLU A 311 -4.17 -13.11 14.34
C GLU A 311 -4.95 -12.34 15.40
N TRP A 312 -4.33 -12.05 16.55
CA TRP A 312 -4.94 -11.23 17.58
C TRP A 312 -5.30 -9.82 17.07
N ALA A 313 -4.37 -9.15 16.37
CA ALA A 313 -4.60 -7.84 15.79
C ALA A 313 -5.71 -7.86 14.72
N ALA A 314 -5.69 -8.85 13.83
CA ALA A 314 -6.69 -9.04 12.79
C ALA A 314 -8.10 -9.22 13.39
N ARG A 315 -8.24 -9.98 14.49
CA ARG A 315 -9.52 -10.12 15.23
C ARG A 315 -9.99 -8.78 15.78
N ARG A 316 -9.08 -7.94 16.25
CA ARG A 316 -9.40 -6.59 16.74
C ARG A 316 -9.90 -5.69 15.63
N VAL A 317 -9.18 -5.65 14.50
CA VAL A 317 -9.55 -4.87 13.31
C VAL A 317 -10.90 -5.36 12.74
N LYS A 318 -11.15 -6.67 12.68
CA LYS A 318 -12.46 -7.24 12.29
C LYS A 318 -13.60 -6.71 13.18
N LYS A 319 -13.39 -6.66 14.50
CA LYS A 319 -14.39 -6.08 15.42
C LYS A 319 -14.63 -4.60 15.19
N MET A 320 -13.59 -3.82 14.87
CA MET A 320 -13.74 -2.41 14.50
C MET A 320 -14.58 -2.26 13.22
N ALA A 321 -14.31 -3.05 12.19
CA ALA A 321 -15.09 -3.07 10.96
C ALA A 321 -16.55 -3.46 11.21
N GLN A 322 -16.81 -4.45 12.04
CA GLN A 322 -18.17 -4.87 12.41
C GLN A 322 -18.93 -3.76 13.15
N LYS A 323 -18.27 -3.05 14.08
CA LYS A 323 -18.85 -1.95 14.84
C LYS A 323 -19.31 -0.80 13.94
N THR A 324 -18.57 -0.51 12.89
CA THR A 324 -18.85 0.59 11.94
C THR A 324 -19.61 0.12 10.69
N ASN A 325 -19.91 -1.17 10.54
CA ASN A 325 -20.42 -1.78 9.30
C ASN A 325 -19.52 -1.47 8.09
N SER A 326 -18.21 -1.42 8.27
CA SER A 326 -17.27 -1.16 7.19
C SER A 326 -17.32 -2.28 6.15
N PRO A 327 -17.49 -1.96 4.86
CA PRO A 327 -17.47 -2.96 3.80
C PRO A 327 -16.05 -3.45 3.47
N VAL A 328 -15.01 -2.77 3.98
CA VAL A 328 -13.60 -2.99 3.65
C VAL A 328 -12.73 -2.97 4.90
N ILE A 329 -11.73 -3.84 4.91
CA ILE A 329 -10.52 -3.75 5.73
C ILE A 329 -9.35 -3.68 4.75
N THR A 330 -8.45 -2.71 4.91
CA THR A 330 -7.20 -2.66 4.17
C THR A 330 -6.07 -3.30 4.95
N VAL A 331 -5.08 -3.87 4.26
CA VAL A 331 -3.94 -4.55 4.89
C VAL A 331 -2.64 -4.10 4.23
N TYR A 332 -1.69 -3.68 5.01
CA TYR A 332 -0.31 -3.41 4.61
C TYR A 332 0.57 -4.59 5.01
N ALA A 333 1.21 -5.32 4.09
CA ALA A 333 0.98 -5.36 2.65
C ALA A 333 1.14 -6.80 2.15
N TRP A 334 0.95 -7.03 0.86
CA TRP A 334 1.26 -8.34 0.25
C TRP A 334 2.76 -8.58 0.24
N ASN A 335 3.53 -7.60 -0.25
CA ASN A 335 4.93 -7.79 -0.64
C ASN A 335 5.87 -6.60 -0.34
N GLU A 336 5.58 -5.77 0.68
CA GLU A 336 6.50 -4.71 1.13
C GLU A 336 7.70 -5.27 1.93
N TRP A 337 8.52 -6.10 1.25
CA TRP A 337 9.66 -6.78 1.85
C TRP A 337 10.72 -5.84 2.42
N THR A 338 10.97 -4.71 1.74
CA THR A 338 12.01 -3.76 2.15
C THR A 338 11.58 -2.86 3.29
N GLU A 339 10.29 -2.90 3.64
CA GLU A 339 9.71 -2.25 4.83
C GLU A 339 9.23 -3.26 5.88
N GLY A 340 9.43 -4.57 5.66
CA GLY A 340 9.03 -5.62 6.59
C GLY A 340 7.53 -5.90 6.66
N GLY A 341 6.73 -5.25 5.82
CA GLY A 341 5.28 -5.40 5.73
C GLY A 341 4.87 -6.40 4.66
N HIS A 342 5.15 -7.70 4.84
CA HIS A 342 4.84 -8.69 3.81
C HIS A 342 4.01 -9.86 4.36
N LEU A 343 3.06 -10.31 3.54
CA LEU A 343 2.28 -11.54 3.73
C LEU A 343 2.82 -12.70 2.90
N GLU A 344 3.58 -12.42 1.84
CA GLU A 344 4.27 -13.47 1.11
C GLU A 344 5.08 -14.35 2.05
N PRO A 345 5.08 -15.68 1.86
CA PRO A 345 5.68 -16.60 2.82
C PRO A 345 7.19 -16.43 2.95
N ASP A 346 7.69 -16.36 4.17
CA ASP A 346 9.09 -16.21 4.51
C ASP A 346 9.67 -17.46 5.22
N ALA A 347 11.00 -17.51 5.31
CA ALA A 347 11.68 -18.63 5.94
C ALA A 347 11.52 -18.67 7.48
N GLN A 348 11.02 -17.58 8.10
CA GLN A 348 10.84 -17.49 9.54
C GLN A 348 9.50 -18.09 9.98
N TYR A 349 8.42 -17.71 9.30
CA TYR A 349 7.05 -18.06 9.69
C TYR A 349 6.32 -18.94 8.65
N GLY A 350 6.95 -19.23 7.50
CA GLY A 350 6.27 -19.96 6.43
C GLY A 350 5.03 -19.23 5.95
N TYR A 351 3.92 -19.93 5.91
CA TYR A 351 2.59 -19.41 5.60
C TYR A 351 1.83 -18.89 6.84
N GLY A 352 2.45 -18.86 8.01
CA GLY A 352 1.79 -18.59 9.29
C GLY A 352 1.02 -17.26 9.33
N LYS A 353 1.56 -16.18 8.77
CA LYS A 353 0.85 -14.90 8.69
C LYS A 353 -0.40 -14.98 7.80
N LEU A 354 -0.34 -15.69 6.69
CA LEU A 354 -1.50 -15.93 5.82
C LEU A 354 -2.54 -16.81 6.51
N GLU A 355 -2.11 -17.87 7.20
CA GLU A 355 -3.00 -18.73 7.98
C GLU A 355 -3.70 -17.96 9.11
N ALA A 356 -3.00 -17.01 9.77
CA ALA A 356 -3.59 -16.12 10.75
C ALA A 356 -4.73 -15.28 10.17
N LEU A 357 -4.54 -14.71 8.97
CA LEU A 357 -5.62 -13.99 8.28
C LEU A 357 -6.78 -14.92 7.90
N ARG A 358 -6.49 -16.11 7.35
CA ARG A 358 -7.51 -17.09 7.01
C ARG A 358 -8.36 -17.47 8.22
N ASN A 359 -7.74 -17.69 9.39
CA ASN A 359 -8.45 -18.05 10.64
C ASN A 359 -9.42 -16.97 11.10
N VAL A 360 -9.16 -15.71 10.70
CA VAL A 360 -9.99 -14.57 11.10
C VAL A 360 -11.04 -14.23 10.03
N PHE A 361 -10.66 -14.21 8.77
CA PHE A 361 -11.45 -13.59 7.71
C PHE A 361 -12.11 -14.61 6.77
N ALA A 362 -11.54 -15.81 6.58
CA ALA A 362 -12.23 -16.82 5.80
C ALA A 362 -13.51 -17.25 6.53
N GLU A 363 -14.62 -17.25 5.82
CA GLU A 363 -15.88 -17.76 6.35
C GLU A 363 -15.75 -19.28 6.59
N LYS A 364 -16.18 -19.72 7.78
CA LYS A 364 -16.35 -21.15 8.07
C LYS A 364 -17.69 -21.63 7.53
#